data_758cd551998f38073704194c1c9a93f8
#
_entry.id   758cd551998f38073704194c1c9a93f8
#
_cell.length_a   1.000
_cell.length_b   1.000
_cell.length_c   1.000
_cell.angle_alpha   90.00
_cell.angle_beta   90.00
_cell.angle_gamma   90.00
#
_symmetry.space_group_name_H-M   'P 1'
#
loop_
_entity.id
_entity.type
_entity.pdbx_description
1 polymer ?
#
loop_
_entity_poly.entity_id
_entity_poly.type
_entity_poly.pdbx_seq_one_letter_code
_entity_poly.pdbx_strand_id
1 'polypeptide(L)'
;LDSWMEATKKGLPIAATLPNNWPTLPAGLLSNPGTVLDHLIARFDAQSDGRSPRGVYAPPARFVDAILNDELQHGRNKKKEPPATLSLAALPPSFRGFAKQINENIDDDGGSESDSPETDNRTLSGVPIPFADPCVGGGLFVERILRIHSERISGRTPNERREDTLRLLEGLQLVDSSEVAVTSARKRIVIVLARLGLVDLDGEGDEGKIGMSEAEMIIESNVRCVDPLLGEWPWKEGPMLLVSRPPWLRIKDRFRGHPDGSALRKSLSGRLRDFQESDGRTRFSAIKGNVNLYRLYIERSMQLCQVGGRVRLVVPSSVLREKSSLPLRKLLVESNQ
;
A
#
# COMPACT_ATOMS: atom_id res chain seq x y z
N LEU A 1 21.42 0.71 3.80
CA LEU A 1 20.53 1.77 4.29
C LEU A 1 21.26 2.74 5.21
N ASP A 2 22.07 2.24 6.17
CA ASP A 2 22.83 3.11 7.08
C ASP A 2 23.80 4.02 6.33
N SER A 3 24.47 3.51 5.29
CA SER A 3 25.27 4.34 4.38
C SER A 3 24.48 5.43 3.67
N TRP A 4 23.21 5.16 3.35
CA TRP A 4 22.33 6.18 2.75
C TRP A 4 21.85 7.22 3.76
N MET A 5 21.58 6.81 4.98
CA MET A 5 21.30 7.74 6.08
C MET A 5 22.50 8.66 6.31
N GLU A 6 23.70 8.11 6.37
CA GLU A 6 24.95 8.85 6.55
C GLU A 6 25.20 9.83 5.39
N ALA A 7 25.00 9.38 4.13
CA ALA A 7 25.08 10.27 2.97
C ALA A 7 24.08 11.41 3.04
N THR A 8 22.84 11.12 3.47
CA THR A 8 21.78 12.12 3.61
C THR A 8 22.15 13.16 4.67
N LYS A 9 22.63 12.74 5.84
CA LYS A 9 23.09 13.62 6.91
C LYS A 9 24.23 14.55 6.46
N LYS A 10 25.17 14.04 5.67
CA LYS A 10 26.32 14.80 5.17
C LYS A 10 26.07 15.58 3.89
N GLY A 11 24.86 15.53 3.32
CA GLY A 11 24.55 16.15 2.02
C GLY A 11 25.35 15.56 0.85
N LEU A 12 25.88 14.32 1.01
CA LEU A 12 26.73 13.67 0.02
C LEU A 12 25.91 12.82 -0.98
N PRO A 13 26.43 12.60 -2.20
CA PRO A 13 25.89 11.58 -3.08
C PRO A 13 25.97 10.20 -2.43
N ILE A 14 24.92 9.39 -2.55
CA ILE A 14 24.86 8.04 -1.98
C ILE A 14 26.04 7.17 -2.43
N ALA A 15 26.50 7.33 -3.68
CA ALA A 15 27.66 6.62 -4.22
C ALA A 15 28.95 6.84 -3.39
N ALA A 16 29.09 7.97 -2.73
CA ALA A 16 30.27 8.29 -1.91
C ALA A 16 30.32 7.55 -0.57
N THR A 17 29.22 6.95 -0.15
CA THR A 17 29.10 6.25 1.14
C THR A 17 28.95 4.74 1.00
N LEU A 18 28.94 4.23 -0.24
CA LEU A 18 28.93 2.79 -0.47
C LEU A 18 30.29 2.18 -0.16
N PRO A 19 30.34 0.99 0.46
CA PRO A 19 31.61 0.29 0.68
C PRO A 19 32.36 0.04 -0.64
N ASN A 20 33.68 0.16 -0.63
CA ASN A 20 34.52 0.00 -1.82
C ASN A 20 34.42 -1.35 -2.51
N ASN A 21 33.93 -2.37 -1.80
CA ASN A 21 33.70 -3.74 -2.31
C ASN A 21 32.30 -3.97 -2.88
N TRP A 22 31.47 -2.94 -2.91
CA TRP A 22 30.15 -3.07 -3.53
C TRP A 22 30.28 -3.13 -5.06
N PRO A 23 29.47 -3.98 -5.71
CA PRO A 23 29.44 -4.01 -7.17
C PRO A 23 29.03 -2.63 -7.69
N THR A 24 29.69 -2.19 -8.76
CA THR A 24 29.36 -0.93 -9.44
C THR A 24 27.91 -0.97 -9.89
N LEU A 25 27.07 -0.20 -9.24
CA LEU A 25 25.67 -0.08 -9.61
C LEU A 25 25.53 0.92 -10.77
N PRO A 26 24.65 0.65 -11.75
CA PRO A 26 24.35 1.61 -12.81
C PRO A 26 23.95 2.97 -12.23
N ALA A 27 24.44 4.04 -12.83
CA ALA A 27 24.19 5.41 -12.35
C ALA A 27 22.69 5.73 -12.19
N GLY A 28 21.84 5.20 -13.07
CA GLY A 28 20.38 5.33 -12.97
C GLY A 28 19.76 4.64 -11.74
N LEU A 29 20.40 3.61 -11.20
CA LEU A 29 19.98 2.99 -9.94
C LEU A 29 20.44 3.80 -8.74
N LEU A 30 21.62 4.39 -8.80
CA LEU A 30 22.13 5.25 -7.72
C LEU A 30 21.36 6.55 -7.57
N SER A 31 20.76 7.05 -8.66
CA SER A 31 19.89 8.23 -8.63
C SER A 31 18.53 7.97 -7.95
N ASN A 32 18.11 6.70 -7.86
CA ASN A 32 16.86 6.32 -7.22
C ASN A 32 17.09 5.20 -6.18
N PRO A 33 17.50 5.55 -4.96
CA PRO A 33 17.79 4.60 -3.89
C PRO A 33 16.62 3.69 -3.53
N GLY A 34 15.39 4.15 -3.72
CA GLY A 34 14.19 3.35 -3.51
C GLY A 34 14.11 2.14 -4.46
N THR A 35 14.44 2.32 -5.73
CA THR A 35 14.45 1.22 -6.71
C THR A 35 15.54 0.20 -6.39
N VAL A 36 16.71 0.65 -5.95
CA VAL A 36 17.79 -0.26 -5.50
C VAL A 36 17.33 -1.06 -4.28
N LEU A 37 16.69 -0.40 -3.33
CA LEU A 37 16.17 -1.04 -2.12
C LEU A 37 15.13 -2.11 -2.45
N ASP A 38 14.17 -1.81 -3.30
CA ASP A 38 13.15 -2.75 -3.75
C ASP A 38 13.77 -3.99 -4.42
N HIS A 39 14.80 -3.77 -5.23
CA HIS A 39 15.54 -4.84 -5.88
C HIS A 39 16.33 -5.70 -4.88
N LEU A 40 16.97 -5.08 -3.90
CA LEU A 40 17.71 -5.78 -2.86
C LEU A 40 16.79 -6.59 -1.94
N ILE A 41 15.65 -6.04 -1.54
CA ILE A 41 14.64 -6.75 -0.75
C ILE A 41 14.15 -7.99 -1.51
N ALA A 42 13.80 -7.83 -2.78
CA ALA A 42 13.33 -8.94 -3.61
C ALA A 42 14.40 -10.04 -3.75
N ARG A 43 15.68 -9.66 -3.88
CA ARG A 43 16.79 -10.62 -3.95
C ARG A 43 17.07 -11.28 -2.59
N PHE A 44 17.02 -10.54 -1.51
CA PHE A 44 17.23 -11.06 -0.17
C PHE A 44 16.15 -12.09 0.19
N ASP A 45 14.90 -11.77 -0.04
CA ASP A 45 13.78 -12.70 0.15
C ASP A 45 13.89 -13.96 -0.72
N ALA A 46 14.43 -13.81 -1.94
CA ALA A 46 14.70 -14.97 -2.81
C ALA A 46 15.83 -15.84 -2.30
N GLN A 47 16.83 -15.27 -1.63
CA GLN A 47 17.98 -15.99 -1.09
C GLN A 47 17.71 -16.62 0.27
N SER A 48 16.97 -15.96 1.16
CA SER A 48 16.72 -16.41 2.53
C SER A 48 15.96 -17.74 2.60
N ASP A 49 15.11 -18.04 1.61
CA ASP A 49 14.39 -19.33 1.50
C ASP A 49 15.02 -20.31 0.51
N GLY A 50 16.15 -19.96 -0.10
CA GLY A 50 16.90 -20.81 -1.04
C GLY A 50 16.18 -21.11 -2.36
N ARG A 51 14.98 -20.54 -2.63
CA ARG A 51 14.17 -21.01 -3.75
C ARG A 51 12.99 -20.10 -4.07
N SER A 52 13.05 -19.47 -5.19
CA SER A 52 11.95 -18.73 -5.84
C SER A 52 11.48 -17.47 -5.14
N PRO A 53 11.39 -16.36 -5.86
CA PRO A 53 10.92 -15.10 -5.29
C PRO A 53 9.50 -15.30 -4.75
N ARG A 54 9.26 -14.82 -3.54
CA ARG A 54 7.94 -14.88 -2.84
C ARG A 54 6.83 -14.08 -3.55
N GLY A 55 7.01 -13.75 -4.82
CA GLY A 55 6.09 -12.88 -5.56
C GLY A 55 6.18 -11.42 -5.15
N VAL A 56 7.23 -11.07 -4.42
CA VAL A 56 7.51 -9.70 -3.95
C VAL A 56 8.24 -8.96 -5.06
N TYR A 57 7.52 -8.15 -5.80
CA TYR A 57 8.07 -7.24 -6.81
C TYR A 57 7.50 -5.86 -6.56
N ALA A 58 8.34 -4.86 -6.49
CA ALA A 58 7.86 -3.48 -6.49
C ALA A 58 7.17 -3.19 -7.83
N PRO A 59 6.00 -2.55 -7.83
CA PRO A 59 5.37 -2.13 -9.07
C PRO A 59 6.24 -1.06 -9.75
N PRO A 60 6.26 -0.99 -11.09
CA PRO A 60 6.93 0.12 -11.76
C PRO A 60 6.41 1.47 -11.27
N ALA A 61 7.28 2.44 -11.02
CA ALA A 61 6.93 3.75 -10.46
C ALA A 61 5.79 4.44 -11.22
N ARG A 62 5.75 4.31 -12.55
CA ARG A 62 4.67 4.86 -13.39
C ARG A 62 3.27 4.35 -13.04
N PHE A 63 3.14 3.09 -12.56
CA PHE A 63 1.85 2.57 -12.12
C PHE A 63 1.45 3.13 -10.75
N VAL A 64 2.43 3.29 -9.87
CA VAL A 64 2.21 3.93 -8.56
C VAL A 64 1.76 5.37 -8.76
N ASP A 65 2.45 6.09 -9.64
CA ASP A 65 2.09 7.47 -10.00
C ASP A 65 0.69 7.58 -10.59
N ALA A 66 0.34 6.70 -11.53
CA ALA A 66 -0.99 6.70 -12.14
C ALA A 66 -2.10 6.47 -11.10
N ILE A 67 -1.92 5.48 -10.20
CA ILE A 67 -2.91 5.16 -9.16
C ILE A 67 -3.07 6.33 -8.18
N LEU A 68 -1.96 6.89 -7.69
CA LEU A 68 -2.00 7.93 -6.68
C LEU A 68 -2.43 9.28 -7.26
N ASN A 69 -2.00 9.62 -8.47
CA ASN A 69 -2.43 10.86 -9.13
C ASN A 69 -3.93 10.84 -9.43
N ASP A 70 -4.46 9.73 -9.97
CA ASP A 70 -5.89 9.55 -10.19
C ASP A 70 -6.67 9.75 -8.89
N GLU A 71 -6.27 9.05 -7.83
CA GLU A 71 -6.92 9.12 -6.54
C GLU A 71 -6.89 10.51 -5.91
N LEU A 72 -5.74 11.17 -5.98
CA LEU A 72 -5.56 12.47 -5.34
C LEU A 72 -6.09 13.64 -6.16
N GLN A 73 -6.31 13.47 -7.48
CA GLN A 73 -6.96 14.47 -8.33
C GLN A 73 -8.49 14.43 -8.15
N HIS A 74 -9.10 13.26 -8.08
CA HIS A 74 -10.55 13.12 -7.87
C HIS A 74 -11.00 13.69 -6.52
N GLY A 75 -10.14 13.71 -5.52
CA GLY A 75 -10.40 14.37 -4.24
C GLY A 75 -10.55 15.91 -4.30
N ARG A 76 -10.10 16.57 -5.39
CA ARG A 76 -10.22 18.04 -5.56
C ARG A 76 -11.51 18.46 -6.23
N ASN A 77 -12.12 17.60 -7.05
CA ASN A 77 -13.31 17.93 -7.85
C ASN A 77 -14.60 17.36 -7.25
N LYS A 78 -14.91 17.67 -5.99
CA LYS A 78 -16.24 17.41 -5.41
C LYS A 78 -17.31 18.42 -5.89
N LYS A 79 -17.24 18.91 -7.14
CA LYS A 79 -18.37 19.49 -7.83
C LYS A 79 -18.72 18.59 -9.02
N LYS A 80 -19.65 17.66 -8.75
CA LYS A 80 -20.54 17.02 -9.71
C LYS A 80 -19.94 16.66 -11.09
N GLU A 81 -19.08 15.65 -11.15
CA GLU A 81 -19.11 14.75 -12.31
C GLU A 81 -19.24 13.34 -11.77
N PRO A 82 -20.22 12.55 -12.26
CA PRO A 82 -20.26 11.13 -11.97
C PRO A 82 -18.92 10.51 -12.35
N PRO A 83 -18.46 9.44 -11.67
CA PRO A 83 -17.21 8.77 -12.02
C PRO A 83 -17.24 8.56 -13.52
N ALA A 84 -16.15 8.97 -14.20
CA ALA A 84 -16.05 8.89 -15.65
C ALA A 84 -16.48 7.47 -16.05
N THR A 85 -17.69 7.37 -16.55
CA THR A 85 -18.28 6.11 -17.02
C THR A 85 -17.30 5.62 -18.05
N LEU A 86 -16.55 4.55 -17.73
CA LEU A 86 -15.72 3.86 -18.69
C LEU A 86 -16.64 3.65 -19.89
N SER A 87 -16.38 4.40 -20.98
CA SER A 87 -17.19 4.30 -22.16
C SER A 87 -17.33 2.81 -22.50
N LEU A 88 -18.53 2.29 -22.47
CA LEU A 88 -18.79 0.87 -22.81
C LEU A 88 -18.13 0.50 -24.14
N ALA A 89 -17.92 1.49 -25.02
CA ALA A 89 -17.25 1.32 -26.30
C ALA A 89 -15.74 1.04 -26.16
N ALA A 90 -15.09 1.50 -25.08
CA ALA A 90 -13.67 1.26 -24.84
C ALA A 90 -13.38 -0.12 -24.22
N LEU A 91 -14.40 -0.84 -23.78
CA LEU A 91 -14.26 -2.17 -23.18
C LEU A 91 -14.29 -3.26 -24.26
N PRO A 92 -13.45 -4.31 -24.15
CA PRO A 92 -13.58 -5.49 -25.01
C PRO A 92 -14.99 -6.04 -24.97
N PRO A 93 -15.52 -6.61 -26.07
CA PRO A 93 -16.92 -7.09 -26.18
C PRO A 93 -17.35 -8.02 -25.04
N SER A 94 -16.42 -8.83 -24.51
CA SER A 94 -16.63 -9.75 -23.39
C SER A 94 -16.91 -9.06 -22.04
N PHE A 95 -16.64 -7.74 -21.94
CA PHE A 95 -16.85 -6.95 -20.72
C PHE A 95 -18.08 -6.03 -20.80
N ARG A 96 -18.60 -5.78 -22.01
CA ARG A 96 -19.73 -4.86 -22.20
C ARG A 96 -21.01 -5.34 -21.52
N GLY A 97 -21.25 -6.66 -21.51
CA GLY A 97 -22.41 -7.23 -20.82
C GLY A 97 -22.34 -7.10 -19.30
N PHE A 98 -21.14 -7.21 -18.73
CA PHE A 98 -20.92 -7.05 -17.30
C PHE A 98 -21.03 -5.59 -16.86
N ALA A 99 -20.45 -4.66 -17.64
CA ALA A 99 -20.55 -3.22 -17.37
C ALA A 99 -21.99 -2.71 -17.55
N LYS A 100 -22.78 -3.32 -18.44
CA LYS A 100 -24.20 -2.98 -18.61
C LYS A 100 -25.04 -3.40 -17.40
N GLN A 101 -24.78 -4.59 -16.83
CA GLN A 101 -25.44 -5.03 -15.58
C GLN A 101 -25.13 -4.12 -14.37
N ILE A 102 -23.92 -3.57 -14.31
CA ILE A 102 -23.55 -2.62 -13.23
C ILE A 102 -24.33 -1.31 -13.40
N ASN A 103 -24.41 -0.78 -14.62
CA ASN A 103 -25.11 0.49 -14.87
C ASN A 103 -26.65 0.38 -14.71
N GLU A 104 -27.24 -0.75 -15.06
CA GLU A 104 -28.69 -0.96 -14.90
C GLU A 104 -29.14 -1.05 -13.42
N ASN A 105 -28.20 -1.34 -12.48
CA ASN A 105 -28.48 -1.38 -11.04
C ASN A 105 -28.20 -0.05 -10.31
N ILE A 106 -27.68 0.98 -10.99
CA ILE A 106 -27.36 2.28 -10.39
C ILE A 106 -28.50 3.29 -10.54
N ASP A 107 -29.42 3.07 -11.48
CA ASP A 107 -30.45 4.07 -11.84
C ASP A 107 -31.74 4.02 -10.98
N ASP A 108 -31.84 3.14 -9.98
CA ASP A 108 -33.13 2.89 -9.29
C ASP A 108 -33.15 3.24 -7.79
N ASP A 109 -32.19 4.00 -7.27
CA ASP A 109 -32.26 4.44 -5.87
C ASP A 109 -32.13 5.96 -5.74
N GLY A 110 -33.29 6.63 -5.71
CA GLY A 110 -33.45 8.03 -5.34
C GLY A 110 -33.17 8.25 -3.85
N GLY A 111 -31.90 8.12 -3.45
CA GLY A 111 -31.45 8.27 -2.07
C GLY A 111 -31.40 9.72 -1.63
N SER A 112 -32.17 10.04 -0.60
CA SER A 112 -32.16 11.26 0.17
C SER A 112 -30.74 11.68 0.59
N GLU A 113 -30.35 12.90 0.28
CA GLU A 113 -29.17 13.57 0.83
C GLU A 113 -29.29 13.64 2.36
N SER A 114 -28.60 12.76 3.06
CA SER A 114 -28.32 12.93 4.48
C SER A 114 -27.08 13.81 4.61
N ASP A 115 -27.29 15.08 4.99
CA ASP A 115 -26.26 16.01 5.45
C ASP A 115 -25.69 15.53 6.80
N SER A 116 -24.85 14.51 6.77
CA SER A 116 -23.94 14.24 7.88
C SER A 116 -22.69 15.12 7.67
N PRO A 117 -22.20 15.83 8.69
CA PRO A 117 -20.97 16.59 8.58
C PRO A 117 -19.83 15.61 8.29
N GLU A 118 -19.40 15.54 7.04
CA GLU A 118 -18.18 14.85 6.67
C GLU A 118 -17.03 15.50 7.45
N THR A 119 -16.59 14.88 8.52
CA THR A 119 -15.29 15.18 9.13
C THR A 119 -14.24 15.03 8.02
N ASP A 120 -13.65 16.16 7.61
CA ASP A 120 -12.63 16.17 6.55
C ASP A 120 -11.36 15.46 7.07
N ASN A 121 -11.33 14.15 6.92
CA ASN A 121 -10.27 13.25 7.37
C ASN A 121 -9.07 13.31 6.41
N ARG A 122 -8.64 14.54 6.03
CA ARG A 122 -7.55 14.77 5.09
C ARG A 122 -6.52 15.72 5.68
N THR A 123 -5.28 15.51 5.25
CA THR A 123 -4.23 16.50 5.44
C THR A 123 -4.46 17.72 4.56
N LEU A 124 -3.78 18.82 4.83
CA LEU A 124 -3.79 20.03 3.97
C LEU A 124 -3.33 19.72 2.54
N SER A 125 -2.51 18.68 2.37
CA SER A 125 -2.12 18.17 1.04
C SER A 125 -3.25 17.43 0.30
N GLY A 126 -4.39 17.16 0.95
CA GLY A 126 -5.51 16.42 0.40
C GLY A 126 -5.26 14.91 0.28
N VAL A 127 -4.26 14.39 0.98
CA VAL A 127 -4.06 12.93 1.10
C VAL A 127 -5.11 12.40 2.08
N PRO A 128 -5.96 11.42 1.67
CA PRO A 128 -6.90 10.79 2.58
C PRO A 128 -6.17 10.01 3.67
N ILE A 129 -6.55 10.22 4.91
CA ILE A 129 -6.04 9.51 6.08
C ILE A 129 -7.19 8.97 6.94
N PRO A 130 -7.00 7.85 7.62
CA PRO A 130 -5.77 7.03 7.60
C PRO A 130 -5.48 6.41 6.22
N PHE A 131 -4.18 6.35 5.86
CA PHE A 131 -3.67 5.72 4.63
C PHE A 131 -3.03 4.37 4.96
N ALA A 132 -3.38 3.33 4.22
CA ALA A 132 -2.83 2.00 4.48
C ALA A 132 -2.16 1.34 3.27
N ASP A 133 -1.13 0.54 3.59
CA ASP A 133 -0.56 -0.47 2.69
C ASP A 133 -0.34 -1.78 3.47
N PRO A 134 -1.19 -2.80 3.27
CA PRO A 134 -1.06 -4.10 3.93
C PRO A 134 0.06 -4.99 3.38
N CYS A 135 0.81 -4.55 2.39
CA CYS A 135 2.00 -5.23 1.85
C CYS A 135 3.07 -4.19 1.53
N VAL A 136 3.48 -3.44 2.56
CA VAL A 136 4.32 -2.25 2.37
C VAL A 136 5.63 -2.53 1.65
N GLY A 137 6.17 -3.76 1.76
CA GLY A 137 7.44 -4.12 1.15
C GLY A 137 8.53 -3.12 1.51
N GLY A 138 9.24 -2.59 0.51
CA GLY A 138 10.24 -1.54 0.70
C GLY A 138 9.67 -0.12 0.83
N GLY A 139 8.35 0.09 0.90
CA GLY A 139 7.75 1.41 1.12
C GLY A 139 7.59 2.29 -0.12
N LEU A 140 7.41 1.69 -1.30
CA LEU A 140 7.32 2.47 -2.55
C LEU A 140 6.08 3.38 -2.61
N PHE A 141 4.90 2.88 -2.21
CA PHE A 141 3.69 3.69 -2.20
C PHE A 141 3.78 4.85 -1.22
N VAL A 142 4.28 4.61 -0.02
CA VAL A 142 4.44 5.67 0.99
C VAL A 142 5.49 6.69 0.56
N GLU A 143 6.60 6.30 -0.08
CA GLU A 143 7.55 7.26 -0.67
C GLU A 143 6.85 8.21 -1.63
N ARG A 144 6.02 7.69 -2.53
CA ARG A 144 5.31 8.55 -3.50
C ARG A 144 4.28 9.45 -2.83
N ILE A 145 3.58 8.97 -1.81
CA ILE A 145 2.67 9.80 -1.00
C ILE A 145 3.43 10.95 -0.35
N LEU A 146 4.59 10.70 0.25
CA LEU A 146 5.42 11.73 0.88
C LEU A 146 5.92 12.77 -0.13
N ARG A 147 6.29 12.36 -1.35
CA ARG A 147 6.69 13.29 -2.41
C ARG A 147 5.54 14.18 -2.85
N ILE A 148 4.38 13.60 -3.13
CA ILE A 148 3.17 14.34 -3.50
C ILE A 148 2.74 15.29 -2.38
N HIS A 149 2.83 14.83 -1.14
CA HIS A 149 2.57 15.65 0.04
C HIS A 149 3.48 16.86 0.09
N SER A 150 4.81 16.66 0.03
CA SER A 150 5.79 17.73 0.05
C SER A 150 5.58 18.77 -1.07
N GLU A 151 5.31 18.32 -2.29
CA GLU A 151 5.01 19.21 -3.43
C GLU A 151 3.79 20.09 -3.14
N ARG A 152 2.76 19.52 -2.53
CA ARG A 152 1.48 20.21 -2.30
C ARG A 152 1.50 21.17 -1.13
N ILE A 153 2.31 20.91 -0.12
CA ILE A 153 2.45 21.79 1.04
C ILE A 153 3.56 22.83 0.87
N SER A 154 4.28 22.83 -0.23
CA SER A 154 5.45 23.71 -0.44
C SER A 154 5.14 25.20 -0.29
N GLY A 155 3.92 25.64 -0.62
CA GLY A 155 3.44 27.01 -0.47
C GLY A 155 2.80 27.35 0.88
N ARG A 156 2.85 26.42 1.85
CA ARG A 156 2.27 26.61 3.19
C ARG A 156 3.27 27.26 4.14
N THR A 157 2.76 27.84 5.23
CA THR A 157 3.62 28.34 6.30
C THR A 157 4.42 27.22 6.94
N PRO A 158 5.57 27.52 7.60
CA PRO A 158 6.35 26.49 8.28
C PRO A 158 5.52 25.65 9.27
N ASN A 159 4.72 26.29 10.10
CA ASN A 159 3.89 25.58 11.10
C ASN A 159 2.85 24.66 10.44
N GLU A 160 2.15 25.14 9.41
CA GLU A 160 1.21 24.32 8.66
C GLU A 160 1.89 23.11 7.99
N ARG A 161 3.10 23.29 7.46
CA ARG A 161 3.88 22.18 6.87
C ARG A 161 4.22 21.11 7.89
N ARG A 162 4.69 21.54 9.07
CA ARG A 162 5.01 20.62 10.16
C ARG A 162 3.76 19.88 10.64
N GLU A 163 2.69 20.59 10.95
CA GLU A 163 1.44 20.01 11.43
C GLU A 163 0.83 19.03 10.43
N ASP A 164 0.79 19.38 9.15
CA ASP A 164 0.22 18.52 8.10
C ASP A 164 1.09 17.29 7.86
N THR A 165 2.43 17.42 7.97
CA THR A 165 3.35 16.29 7.87
C THR A 165 3.21 15.35 9.06
N LEU A 166 3.07 15.85 10.27
CA LEU A 166 2.77 15.05 11.46
C LEU A 166 1.46 14.28 11.28
N ARG A 167 0.39 14.97 10.91
CA ARG A 167 -0.92 14.36 10.66
C ARG A 167 -0.85 13.25 9.61
N LEU A 168 -0.07 13.45 8.53
CA LEU A 168 0.13 12.40 7.55
C LEU A 168 0.84 11.19 8.14
N LEU A 169 1.95 11.40 8.87
CA LEU A 169 2.72 10.30 9.47
C LEU A 169 1.92 9.52 10.50
N GLU A 170 1.16 10.21 11.36
CA GLU A 170 0.26 9.62 12.35
C GLU A 170 -0.87 8.82 11.70
N GLY A 171 -1.31 9.26 10.52
CA GLY A 171 -2.35 8.58 9.74
C GLY A 171 -1.86 7.40 8.89
N LEU A 172 -0.57 7.04 8.94
CA LEU A 172 -0.07 5.86 8.22
C LEU A 172 -0.42 4.56 8.93
N GLN A 173 -0.84 3.56 8.17
CA GLN A 173 -1.15 2.20 8.64
C GLN A 173 -0.45 1.19 7.73
N LEU A 174 0.83 0.94 7.98
CA LEU A 174 1.69 0.17 7.08
C LEU A 174 2.10 -1.15 7.73
N VAL A 175 1.84 -2.27 7.05
CA VAL A 175 2.24 -3.59 7.55
C VAL A 175 2.89 -4.45 6.47
N ASP A 176 3.74 -5.35 6.91
CA ASP A 176 4.24 -6.48 6.13
C ASP A 176 4.51 -7.67 7.05
N SER A 177 4.47 -8.87 6.52
CA SER A 177 4.81 -10.09 7.26
C SER A 177 6.33 -10.32 7.36
N SER A 178 7.14 -9.52 6.68
CA SER A 178 8.61 -9.59 6.64
C SER A 178 9.22 -8.48 7.48
N GLU A 179 9.97 -8.84 8.52
CA GLU A 179 10.71 -7.88 9.34
C GLU A 179 11.72 -7.06 8.51
N VAL A 180 12.34 -7.69 7.52
CA VAL A 180 13.26 -7.01 6.60
C VAL A 180 12.54 -5.95 5.78
N ALA A 181 11.33 -6.24 5.29
CA ALA A 181 10.51 -5.28 4.56
C ALA A 181 10.11 -4.10 5.46
N VAL A 182 9.63 -4.37 6.66
CA VAL A 182 9.25 -3.36 7.66
C VAL A 182 10.42 -2.44 8.00
N THR A 183 11.58 -3.01 8.34
CA THR A 183 12.80 -2.25 8.65
C THR A 183 13.21 -1.39 7.45
N SER A 184 13.13 -1.93 6.25
CA SER A 184 13.46 -1.22 5.01
C SER A 184 12.49 -0.08 4.73
N ALA A 185 11.20 -0.29 4.93
CA ALA A 185 10.18 0.74 4.78
C ALA A 185 10.37 1.88 5.78
N ARG A 186 10.61 1.58 7.06
CA ARG A 186 10.91 2.57 8.10
C ARG A 186 12.08 3.46 7.69
N LYS A 187 13.22 2.87 7.35
CA LYS A 187 14.43 3.60 6.93
C LYS A 187 14.19 4.41 5.65
N ARG A 188 13.44 3.86 4.69
CA ARG A 188 13.08 4.60 3.47
C ARG A 188 12.24 5.84 3.77
N ILE A 189 11.25 5.75 4.63
CA ILE A 189 10.42 6.89 5.03
C ILE A 189 11.29 7.99 5.61
N VAL A 190 12.16 7.67 6.56
CA VAL A 190 13.08 8.64 7.17
C VAL A 190 13.99 9.30 6.13
N ILE A 191 14.61 8.51 5.25
CA ILE A 191 15.49 9.04 4.18
C ILE A 191 14.70 9.99 3.26
N VAL A 192 13.47 9.63 2.91
CA VAL A 192 12.63 10.45 2.03
C VAL A 192 12.22 11.75 2.72
N LEU A 193 11.79 11.71 3.97
CA LEU A 193 11.47 12.90 4.76
C LEU A 193 12.66 13.86 4.86
N ALA A 194 13.85 13.32 5.16
CA ALA A 194 15.07 14.11 5.24
C ALA A 194 15.42 14.79 3.90
N ARG A 195 15.31 14.04 2.78
CA ARG A 195 15.57 14.58 1.44
C ARG A 195 14.55 15.61 0.97
N LEU A 196 13.34 15.54 1.46
CA LEU A 196 12.29 16.51 1.19
C LEU A 196 12.34 17.72 2.13
N GLY A 197 13.27 17.73 3.08
CA GLY A 197 13.42 18.81 4.07
C GLY A 197 12.27 18.89 5.06
N LEU A 198 11.59 17.77 5.31
CA LEU A 198 10.44 17.67 6.22
C LEU A 198 10.84 17.26 7.63
N VAL A 199 12.08 16.78 7.81
CA VAL A 199 12.66 16.37 9.09
C VAL A 199 13.96 17.15 9.32
N ASP A 200 14.16 17.58 10.55
CA ASP A 200 15.43 18.12 11.05
C ASP A 200 16.29 16.96 11.57
N LEU A 201 17.43 16.73 10.92
CA LEU A 201 18.31 15.57 11.20
C LEU A 201 19.14 15.75 12.48
N ASP A 202 19.44 17.00 12.85
CA ASP A 202 20.39 17.34 13.92
C ASP A 202 19.70 18.01 15.12
N GLY A 203 18.38 18.22 15.07
CA GLY A 203 17.63 18.95 16.07
C GLY A 203 16.35 18.27 16.53
N GLU A 204 15.71 18.90 17.50
CA GLU A 204 14.39 18.47 18.01
C GLU A 204 13.22 18.94 17.13
N GLY A 205 13.54 19.56 16.00
CA GLY A 205 12.61 20.17 15.06
C GLY A 205 12.82 21.68 15.01
N ASP A 206 12.70 22.24 13.83
CA ASP A 206 12.77 23.67 13.54
C ASP A 206 11.42 24.11 12.95
N GLU A 207 11.22 25.43 12.79
CA GLU A 207 10.03 25.94 12.11
C GLU A 207 9.77 25.23 10.78
N GLY A 208 8.69 24.46 10.72
CA GLY A 208 8.27 23.72 9.53
C GLY A 208 8.86 22.32 9.34
N LYS A 209 9.68 21.82 10.27
CA LYS A 209 10.24 20.47 10.25
C LYS A 209 9.91 19.70 11.52
N ILE A 210 9.84 18.39 11.40
CA ILE A 210 9.68 17.47 12.51
C ILE A 210 11.06 17.09 13.04
N GLY A 211 11.21 16.94 14.36
CA GLY A 211 12.44 16.38 14.93
C GLY A 211 12.65 14.94 14.51
N MET A 212 13.92 14.54 14.34
CA MET A 212 14.27 13.17 13.89
C MET A 212 13.70 12.11 14.84
N SER A 213 13.89 12.28 16.15
CA SER A 213 13.40 11.33 17.15
C SER A 213 11.88 11.21 17.17
N GLU A 214 11.17 12.33 17.00
CA GLU A 214 9.71 12.37 16.90
C GLU A 214 9.23 11.60 15.65
N ALA A 215 9.85 11.85 14.51
CA ALA A 215 9.52 11.15 13.27
C ALA A 215 9.77 9.64 13.35
N GLU A 216 10.90 9.21 13.93
CA GLU A 216 11.23 7.79 14.10
C GLU A 216 10.22 7.09 15.02
N MET A 217 9.82 7.69 16.15
CA MET A 217 8.82 7.11 17.04
C MET A 217 7.47 6.92 16.34
N ILE A 218 7.01 7.92 15.59
CA ILE A 218 5.75 7.83 14.84
C ILE A 218 5.85 6.73 13.77
N ILE A 219 6.93 6.70 13.00
CA ILE A 219 7.15 5.71 11.95
C ILE A 219 7.21 4.31 12.57
N GLU A 220 7.89 4.13 13.70
CA GLU A 220 7.98 2.84 14.36
C GLU A 220 6.62 2.34 14.85
N SER A 221 5.77 3.23 15.33
CA SER A 221 4.40 2.89 15.76
C SER A 221 3.47 2.55 14.59
N ASN A 222 3.70 3.11 13.40
CA ASN A 222 2.79 3.05 12.27
C ASN A 222 3.26 2.15 11.11
N VAL A 223 4.47 1.58 11.22
CA VAL A 223 5.01 0.58 10.28
C VAL A 223 5.32 -0.70 11.04
N ARG A 224 4.47 -1.72 10.93
CA ARG A 224 4.51 -2.89 11.83
C ARG A 224 4.70 -4.21 11.09
N CYS A 225 5.42 -5.15 11.75
CA CYS A 225 5.56 -6.51 11.27
C CYS A 225 4.36 -7.34 11.71
N VAL A 226 3.37 -7.46 10.83
CA VAL A 226 2.13 -8.21 11.06
C VAL A 226 1.75 -8.94 9.78
N ASP A 227 1.28 -10.20 9.89
CA ASP A 227 0.66 -10.89 8.76
C ASP A 227 -0.76 -10.33 8.54
N PRO A 228 -1.01 -9.56 7.47
CA PRO A 228 -2.30 -8.90 7.29
C PRO A 228 -3.45 -9.86 7.00
N LEU A 229 -3.16 -11.10 6.60
CA LEU A 229 -4.18 -12.13 6.34
C LEU A 229 -4.58 -12.89 7.61
N LEU A 230 -3.62 -13.17 8.48
CA LEU A 230 -3.81 -14.03 9.66
C LEU A 230 -3.65 -13.28 10.99
N GLY A 231 -3.10 -12.08 10.96
CA GLY A 231 -2.96 -11.24 12.14
C GLY A 231 -4.17 -10.33 12.37
N GLU A 232 -4.18 -9.70 13.54
CA GLU A 232 -5.08 -8.61 13.84
C GLU A 232 -4.56 -7.33 13.21
N TRP A 233 -5.49 -6.46 12.79
CA TRP A 233 -5.11 -5.14 12.31
C TRP A 233 -4.71 -4.27 13.50
N PRO A 234 -3.52 -3.64 13.50
CA PRO A 234 -3.00 -2.99 14.69
C PRO A 234 -3.73 -1.72 15.13
N TRP A 235 -4.60 -1.18 14.29
CA TRP A 235 -5.34 0.06 14.53
C TRP A 235 -6.82 -0.21 14.71
N LYS A 236 -7.48 0.57 15.57
CA LYS A 236 -8.93 0.46 15.83
C LYS A 236 -9.76 0.91 14.63
N GLU A 237 -9.30 1.98 13.97
CA GLU A 237 -9.96 2.53 12.80
C GLU A 237 -9.28 2.00 11.54
N GLY A 238 -10.10 1.62 10.56
CA GLY A 238 -9.61 1.23 9.25
C GLY A 238 -9.13 2.42 8.41
N PRO A 239 -8.49 2.20 7.27
CA PRO A 239 -8.04 3.27 6.38
C PRO A 239 -9.19 3.89 5.58
N MET A 240 -9.06 5.19 5.29
CA MET A 240 -9.85 5.90 4.28
C MET A 240 -9.31 5.70 2.86
N LEU A 241 -8.03 5.43 2.74
CA LEU A 241 -7.38 5.05 1.48
C LEU A 241 -6.44 3.89 1.71
N LEU A 242 -6.72 2.75 1.07
CA LEU A 242 -5.85 1.59 1.07
C LEU A 242 -5.28 1.40 -0.34
N VAL A 243 -3.96 1.46 -0.45
CA VAL A 243 -3.25 1.24 -1.72
C VAL A 243 -2.22 0.15 -1.51
N SER A 244 -2.20 -0.88 -2.35
CA SER A 244 -1.24 -1.97 -2.19
C SER A 244 -0.98 -2.74 -3.48
N ARG A 245 0.13 -3.47 -3.48
CA ARG A 245 0.41 -4.53 -4.45
C ARG A 245 0.62 -5.85 -3.71
N PRO A 246 -0.44 -6.61 -3.48
CA PRO A 246 -0.33 -7.90 -2.79
C PRO A 246 0.49 -8.92 -3.59
N PRO A 247 1.03 -9.96 -2.95
CA PRO A 247 1.81 -11.00 -3.62
C PRO A 247 0.98 -11.81 -4.63
N TRP A 248 1.47 -11.92 -5.88
CA TRP A 248 0.84 -12.69 -6.95
C TRP A 248 1.29 -14.14 -6.94
N LEU A 249 1.07 -14.80 -5.82
CA LEU A 249 1.56 -16.16 -5.57
C LEU A 249 0.42 -17.07 -5.15
N ARG A 250 0.36 -18.26 -5.74
CA ARG A 250 -0.59 -19.29 -5.27
C ARG A 250 -0.07 -19.93 -4.00
N ILE A 251 -0.97 -20.24 -3.07
CA ILE A 251 -0.62 -20.92 -1.81
C ILE A 251 0.20 -22.19 -2.07
N LYS A 252 -0.13 -22.94 -3.12
CA LYS A 252 0.60 -24.17 -3.48
C LYS A 252 2.05 -23.92 -3.92
N ASP A 253 2.36 -22.73 -4.41
CA ASP A 253 3.68 -22.38 -4.92
C ASP A 253 4.55 -21.69 -3.86
N ARG A 254 3.96 -21.20 -2.75
CA ARG A 254 4.66 -20.47 -1.68
C ARG A 254 5.80 -21.28 -1.04
N PHE A 255 5.61 -22.57 -0.92
CA PHE A 255 6.59 -23.47 -0.29
C PHE A 255 7.21 -24.46 -1.28
N ARG A 256 7.21 -24.11 -2.56
CA ARG A 256 7.78 -24.98 -3.59
C ARG A 256 9.27 -25.16 -3.33
N GLY A 257 9.66 -26.43 -3.20
CA GLY A 257 11.04 -26.81 -2.96
C GLY A 257 11.50 -26.79 -1.51
N HIS A 258 10.65 -26.39 -0.55
CA HIS A 258 10.92 -26.57 0.87
C HIS A 258 10.74 -28.07 1.24
N PRO A 259 11.62 -28.68 2.09
CA PRO A 259 11.48 -30.09 2.51
C PRO A 259 10.08 -30.38 3.06
N ASP A 260 9.56 -29.51 3.92
CA ASP A 260 8.24 -29.63 4.55
C ASP A 260 7.14 -28.88 3.79
N GLY A 261 7.37 -28.54 2.51
CA GLY A 261 6.50 -27.68 1.74
C GLY A 261 5.05 -28.15 1.64
N SER A 262 4.81 -29.46 1.71
CA SER A 262 3.46 -30.04 1.72
C SER A 262 2.75 -29.76 3.05
N ALA A 263 3.42 -29.99 4.19
CA ALA A 263 2.89 -29.74 5.52
C ALA A 263 2.63 -28.25 5.75
N LEU A 264 3.57 -27.38 5.35
CA LEU A 264 3.43 -25.94 5.45
C LEU A 264 2.25 -25.40 4.61
N ARG A 265 2.04 -25.93 3.40
CA ARG A 265 0.87 -25.57 2.57
C ARG A 265 -0.44 -25.98 3.22
N LYS A 266 -0.50 -27.22 3.76
CA LYS A 266 -1.69 -27.73 4.43
C LYS A 266 -2.01 -26.88 5.67
N SER A 267 -1.00 -26.58 6.49
CA SER A 267 -1.12 -25.73 7.67
C SER A 267 -1.63 -24.33 7.30
N LEU A 268 -0.99 -23.64 6.33
CA LEU A 268 -1.42 -22.33 5.90
C LEU A 268 -2.86 -22.34 5.34
N SER A 269 -3.18 -23.32 4.51
CA SER A 269 -4.53 -23.43 3.93
C SER A 269 -5.59 -23.72 5.00
N GLY A 270 -5.26 -24.50 6.03
CA GLY A 270 -6.12 -24.73 7.19
C GLY A 270 -6.33 -23.43 7.96
N ARG A 271 -5.26 -22.78 8.39
CA ARG A 271 -5.33 -21.52 9.13
C ARG A 271 -6.15 -20.45 8.41
N LEU A 272 -5.96 -20.28 7.10
CA LEU A 272 -6.74 -19.30 6.30
C LEU A 272 -8.22 -19.68 6.19
N ARG A 273 -8.56 -20.98 6.12
CA ARG A 273 -9.94 -21.44 6.01
C ARG A 273 -10.68 -21.38 7.34
N ASP A 274 -9.98 -21.74 8.39
CA ASP A 274 -10.57 -21.93 9.71
C ASP A 274 -10.43 -20.68 10.60
N PHE A 275 -9.82 -19.59 10.06
CA PHE A 275 -9.70 -18.34 10.78
C PHE A 275 -11.07 -17.70 11.01
N GLN A 276 -11.40 -17.53 12.28
CA GLN A 276 -12.64 -16.87 12.70
C GLN A 276 -12.33 -15.51 13.30
N GLU A 277 -13.13 -14.54 12.95
CA GLU A 277 -13.14 -13.23 13.60
C GLU A 277 -13.79 -13.34 14.98
N SER A 278 -13.66 -12.29 15.79
CA SER A 278 -14.24 -12.25 17.15
C SER A 278 -15.76 -12.47 17.19
N ASP A 279 -16.45 -12.21 16.08
CA ASP A 279 -17.90 -12.44 15.92
C ASP A 279 -18.24 -13.84 15.42
N GLY A 280 -17.27 -14.74 15.28
CA GLY A 280 -17.45 -16.13 14.82
C GLY A 280 -17.56 -16.30 13.31
N ARG A 281 -17.51 -15.22 12.52
CA ARG A 281 -17.51 -15.32 11.05
C ARG A 281 -16.13 -15.73 10.54
N THR A 282 -16.09 -16.53 9.47
CA THR A 282 -14.84 -16.84 8.78
C THR A 282 -14.35 -15.60 8.06
N ARG A 283 -13.05 -15.26 8.23
CA ARG A 283 -12.43 -14.07 7.61
C ARG A 283 -12.53 -14.08 6.09
N PHE A 284 -12.43 -15.25 5.46
CA PHE A 284 -12.39 -15.36 4.01
C PHE A 284 -13.52 -16.25 3.47
N SER A 285 -14.34 -15.68 2.60
CA SER A 285 -15.44 -16.39 1.91
C SER A 285 -14.99 -17.04 0.60
N ALA A 286 -13.97 -16.51 -0.04
CA ALA A 286 -13.53 -16.87 -1.39
C ALA A 286 -12.48 -17.99 -1.45
N ILE A 287 -12.23 -18.73 -0.36
CA ILE A 287 -11.26 -19.83 -0.33
C ILE A 287 -11.85 -21.10 -0.94
N LYS A 288 -11.80 -21.21 -2.26
CA LYS A 288 -12.16 -22.45 -2.98
C LYS A 288 -11.10 -22.77 -4.04
N GLY A 289 -10.61 -24.02 -4.03
CA GLY A 289 -9.66 -24.52 -5.02
C GLY A 289 -8.23 -23.98 -4.88
N ASN A 290 -7.55 -23.73 -6.00
CA ASN A 290 -6.20 -23.16 -6.04
C ASN A 290 -6.23 -21.65 -5.78
N VAL A 291 -6.14 -21.28 -4.51
CA VAL A 291 -6.22 -19.88 -4.10
C VAL A 291 -4.91 -19.15 -4.38
N ASN A 292 -5.00 -18.02 -5.05
CA ASN A 292 -3.91 -17.07 -5.18
C ASN A 292 -4.00 -16.04 -4.04
N LEU A 293 -2.88 -15.71 -3.41
CA LEU A 293 -2.84 -14.83 -2.24
C LEU A 293 -3.48 -13.46 -2.51
N TYR A 294 -3.26 -12.86 -3.71
CA TYR A 294 -3.85 -11.56 -4.01
C TYR A 294 -5.38 -11.52 -3.87
N ARG A 295 -6.08 -12.65 -4.05
CA ARG A 295 -7.54 -12.71 -3.88
C ARG A 295 -7.95 -12.52 -2.42
N LEU A 296 -7.21 -13.12 -1.51
CA LEU A 296 -7.41 -12.95 -0.07
C LEU A 296 -7.10 -11.51 0.36
N TYR A 297 -6.07 -10.92 -0.22
CA TYR A 297 -5.75 -9.51 0.02
C TYR A 297 -6.83 -8.57 -0.50
N ILE A 298 -7.48 -8.85 -1.63
CA ILE A 298 -8.62 -8.06 -2.09
C ILE A 298 -9.73 -8.11 -1.04
N GLU A 299 -10.15 -9.31 -0.64
CA GLU A 299 -11.20 -9.50 0.37
C GLU A 299 -10.83 -8.84 1.70
N ARG A 300 -9.58 -9.03 2.16
CA ARG A 300 -9.09 -8.41 3.40
C ARG A 300 -9.05 -6.88 3.33
N SER A 301 -8.63 -6.33 2.22
CA SER A 301 -8.57 -4.87 2.03
C SER A 301 -9.95 -4.22 2.11
N MET A 302 -10.98 -4.89 1.59
CA MET A 302 -12.36 -4.43 1.72
C MET A 302 -12.84 -4.46 3.18
N GLN A 303 -12.49 -5.52 3.92
CA GLN A 303 -12.84 -5.65 5.34
C GLN A 303 -12.15 -4.61 6.22
N LEU A 304 -10.93 -4.21 5.85
CA LEU A 304 -10.14 -3.24 6.61
C LEU A 304 -10.56 -1.81 6.34
N CYS A 305 -11.00 -1.49 5.13
CA CYS A 305 -11.34 -0.14 4.72
C CYS A 305 -12.59 0.36 5.43
N GLN A 306 -12.59 1.63 5.84
CA GLN A 306 -13.77 2.26 6.42
C GLN A 306 -14.88 2.43 5.39
N VAL A 307 -16.11 2.59 5.88
CA VAL A 307 -17.25 2.98 5.05
C VAL A 307 -16.95 4.34 4.41
N GLY A 308 -17.16 4.45 3.10
CA GLY A 308 -16.78 5.62 2.32
C GLY A 308 -15.30 5.72 1.96
N GLY A 309 -14.47 4.82 2.48
CA GLY A 309 -13.07 4.71 2.11
C GLY A 309 -12.87 4.05 0.74
N ARG A 310 -11.63 4.05 0.26
CA ARG A 310 -11.28 3.57 -1.09
C ARG A 310 -10.16 2.57 -1.07
N VAL A 311 -10.28 1.53 -1.90
CA VAL A 311 -9.29 0.47 -2.05
C VAL A 311 -8.73 0.49 -3.48
N ARG A 312 -7.42 0.60 -3.61
CA ARG A 312 -6.67 0.57 -4.88
C ARG A 312 -5.61 -0.52 -4.85
N LEU A 313 -5.78 -1.55 -5.65
CA LEU A 313 -4.86 -2.69 -5.65
C LEU A 313 -4.29 -2.98 -7.03
N VAL A 314 -2.99 -3.21 -7.08
CA VAL A 314 -2.31 -3.72 -8.29
C VAL A 314 -2.40 -5.24 -8.29
N VAL A 315 -3.29 -5.78 -9.08
CA VAL A 315 -3.56 -7.22 -9.16
C VAL A 315 -3.52 -7.73 -10.60
N PRO A 316 -3.30 -9.04 -10.82
CA PRO A 316 -3.36 -9.63 -12.16
C PRO A 316 -4.73 -9.45 -12.81
N SER A 317 -4.77 -9.14 -14.11
CA SER A 317 -6.00 -9.05 -14.88
C SER A 317 -6.81 -10.36 -14.92
N SER A 318 -6.20 -11.48 -14.57
CA SER A 318 -6.87 -12.78 -14.45
C SER A 318 -8.01 -12.76 -13.42
N VAL A 319 -7.99 -11.86 -12.44
CA VAL A 319 -9.11 -11.68 -11.49
C VAL A 319 -10.43 -11.43 -12.21
N LEU A 320 -10.39 -10.73 -13.33
CA LEU A 320 -11.58 -10.40 -14.13
C LEU A 320 -12.09 -11.56 -14.99
N ARG A 321 -11.22 -12.52 -15.34
CA ARG A 321 -11.53 -13.57 -16.33
C ARG A 321 -11.67 -14.98 -15.74
N GLU A 322 -10.94 -15.28 -14.68
CA GLU A 322 -10.92 -16.63 -14.11
C GLU A 322 -12.27 -16.98 -13.46
N LYS A 323 -12.82 -18.16 -13.82
CA LYS A 323 -14.04 -18.70 -13.20
C LYS A 323 -13.92 -18.83 -11.67
N SER A 324 -12.74 -19.20 -11.19
CA SER A 324 -12.45 -19.32 -9.76
C SER A 324 -12.45 -17.97 -9.00
N SER A 325 -12.44 -16.84 -9.70
CA SER A 325 -12.58 -15.49 -9.11
C SER A 325 -14.04 -14.98 -9.11
N LEU A 326 -14.99 -15.76 -9.60
CA LEU A 326 -16.40 -15.35 -9.63
C LEU A 326 -16.98 -14.99 -8.25
N PRO A 327 -16.74 -15.76 -7.18
CA PRO A 327 -17.23 -15.38 -5.84
C PRO A 327 -16.66 -14.04 -5.38
N LEU A 328 -15.36 -13.79 -5.63
CA LEU A 328 -14.71 -12.52 -5.29
C LEU A 328 -15.31 -11.35 -6.09
N ARG A 329 -15.58 -11.54 -7.39
CA ARG A 329 -16.22 -10.48 -8.21
C ARG A 329 -17.64 -10.16 -7.73
N LYS A 330 -18.40 -11.16 -7.29
CA LYS A 330 -19.73 -10.94 -6.67
C LYS A 330 -19.58 -10.11 -5.39
N LEU A 331 -18.66 -10.48 -4.51
CA LEU A 331 -18.37 -9.73 -3.30
C LEU A 331 -18.02 -8.27 -3.60
N LEU A 332 -17.17 -8.02 -4.61
CA LEU A 332 -16.78 -6.66 -5.01
C LEU A 332 -17.98 -5.82 -5.48
N VAL A 333 -18.93 -6.41 -6.19
CA VAL A 333 -20.14 -5.70 -6.65
C VAL A 333 -21.07 -5.43 -5.48
N GLU A 334 -21.31 -6.41 -4.62
CA GLU A 334 -22.20 -6.31 -3.46
C GLU A 334 -21.70 -5.33 -2.38
N SER A 335 -20.39 -5.13 -2.28
CA SER A 335 -19.78 -4.26 -1.26
C SER A 335 -19.61 -2.80 -1.70
N ASN A 336 -19.92 -2.47 -2.95
CA ASN A 336 -19.88 -1.11 -3.48
C ASN A 336 -21.27 -0.45 -3.52
N GLN A 337 -22.25 -1.07 -2.88
CA GLN A 337 -23.55 -0.50 -2.58
C GLN A 337 -23.54 0.10 -1.16
#